data_c6b021214feccbac9d625d0f275b2098
#
_entry.id   c6b021214feccbac9d625d0f275b2098
#
_cell.length_a   1.000
_cell.length_b   1.000
_cell.length_c   1.000
_cell.angle_alpha   90.00
_cell.angle_beta   90.00
_cell.angle_gamma   90.00
#
_symmetry.space_group_name_H-M   'P 1'
#
loop_
_entity.id
_entity.type
_entity.pdbx_description
1 polymer ?
#
loop_
_entity_poly.entity_id
_entity_poly.type
_entity_poly.pdbx_seq_one_letter_code
_entity_poly.pdbx_strand_id
1 'polypeptide(L)'
;MLRWRLTIVALLTIASVVGCVDKSAPSGRLDKVWGRRGLSEGRFQTPRAIAIDKNDLLYIVDKVGHIQVFTADGEYLRGWHTPAIENGKPCGMTIDDEGNLVVADTHYFRVLFYTPAGTLLEDRTIGGVNGQGEGEFHFLTDVAQDSKGNYYVGEYGEHDRIQKFSRDGKFLLQWGGHGREPGKFVRPQGITVDRDDHIWVADACNHRIQIFDHSGQLLNVWGEHGKEVGQLSYPYGIELDHQGHVYVCEFGNNRVQKFTTDGQSLGFWGTSGRREGELHQPWGLALDSTGRVHILDTYNHRVQRIRL
;
A
#
# COMPACT_ATOMS: atom_id res chain seq x y z
N MET A 1 -68.11 -5.95 50.29
CA MET A 1 -66.66 -5.82 50.57
C MET A 1 -65.90 -6.24 49.31
N LEU A 2 -65.48 -5.25 48.57
CA LEU A 2 -64.81 -5.47 47.30
C LEU A 2 -63.32 -5.21 47.52
N ARG A 3 -62.44 -6.25 47.35
CA ARG A 3 -61.00 -6.11 47.50
C ARG A 3 -60.41 -5.84 46.14
N TRP A 4 -59.83 -4.66 45.92
CA TRP A 4 -59.07 -4.30 44.77
C TRP A 4 -57.64 -4.86 44.93
N ARG A 5 -57.15 -5.66 43.97
CA ARG A 5 -55.74 -6.06 43.85
C ARG A 5 -55.04 -5.07 42.95
N LEU A 6 -54.07 -4.29 43.46
CA LEU A 6 -53.13 -3.52 42.65
C LEU A 6 -52.08 -4.49 42.06
N THR A 7 -52.04 -4.54 40.75
CA THR A 7 -50.91 -5.21 40.03
C THR A 7 -49.86 -4.14 39.71
N ILE A 8 -48.70 -4.22 40.38
CA ILE A 8 -47.55 -3.36 40.06
C ILE A 8 -46.82 -4.00 38.84
N VAL A 9 -46.85 -3.30 37.72
CA VAL A 9 -46.05 -3.63 36.53
C VAL A 9 -44.72 -2.92 36.70
N ALA A 10 -43.67 -3.68 36.99
CA ALA A 10 -42.29 -3.15 36.99
C ALA A 10 -41.79 -3.06 35.55
N LEU A 11 -41.66 -1.85 35.01
CA LEU A 11 -40.93 -1.59 33.76
C LEU A 11 -39.42 -1.75 34.01
N LEU A 12 -38.85 -2.82 33.53
CA LEU A 12 -37.37 -2.94 33.38
C LEU A 12 -36.93 -2.09 32.20
N THR A 13 -36.37 -0.94 32.46
CA THR A 13 -35.60 -0.17 31.46
C THR A 13 -34.25 -0.83 31.25
N ILE A 14 -34.07 -1.51 30.14
CA ILE A 14 -32.76 -1.98 29.68
C ILE A 14 -32.02 -0.75 29.18
N ALA A 15 -31.13 -0.19 29.95
CA ALA A 15 -30.18 0.81 29.51
C ALA A 15 -29.13 0.08 28.64
N SER A 16 -29.23 0.22 27.31
CA SER A 16 -28.15 -0.16 26.43
C SER A 16 -26.96 0.78 26.67
N VAL A 17 -25.95 0.27 27.36
CA VAL A 17 -24.63 0.94 27.45
C VAL A 17 -24.01 0.85 26.06
N VAL A 18 -24.25 1.85 25.24
CA VAL A 18 -23.42 2.08 24.06
C VAL A 18 -22.07 2.57 24.60
N GLY A 19 -21.13 1.63 24.76
CA GLY A 19 -19.77 2.00 25.10
C GLY A 19 -19.22 2.91 24.01
N CYS A 20 -18.86 4.14 24.35
CA CYS A 20 -18.06 4.98 23.47
C CYS A 20 -16.74 4.26 23.23
N VAL A 21 -16.57 3.69 22.03
CA VAL A 21 -15.27 3.20 21.60
C VAL A 21 -14.37 4.43 21.46
N ASP A 22 -13.31 4.48 22.25
CA ASP A 22 -12.31 5.53 22.16
C ASP A 22 -11.60 5.41 20.80
N LYS A 23 -11.99 6.24 19.83
CA LYS A 23 -11.44 6.24 18.50
C LYS A 23 -9.98 6.73 18.46
N SER A 24 -9.45 7.26 19.56
CA SER A 24 -8.07 7.71 19.68
C SER A 24 -7.08 6.58 20.03
N ALA A 25 -7.58 5.41 20.41
CA ALA A 25 -6.76 4.24 20.73
C ALA A 25 -6.61 3.31 19.52
N PRO A 26 -5.44 2.65 19.34
CA PRO A 26 -5.25 1.64 18.31
C PRO A 26 -6.32 0.54 18.39
N SER A 27 -6.99 0.23 17.29
CA SER A 27 -8.10 -0.72 17.23
C SER A 27 -7.72 -2.10 16.71
N GLY A 28 -6.55 -2.22 16.08
CA GLY A 28 -6.07 -3.48 15.53
C GLY A 28 -5.38 -4.40 16.53
N ARG A 29 -5.21 -5.66 16.14
CA ARG A 29 -4.50 -6.68 16.93
C ARG A 29 -3.30 -7.20 16.17
N LEU A 30 -2.13 -7.21 16.85
CA LEU A 30 -0.93 -7.88 16.36
C LEU A 30 -1.17 -9.39 16.29
N ASP A 31 -0.85 -9.99 15.16
CA ASP A 31 -0.97 -11.43 14.91
C ASP A 31 0.42 -12.09 14.88
N LYS A 32 1.39 -11.51 14.14
CA LYS A 32 2.73 -12.08 14.01
C LYS A 32 3.77 -11.01 13.68
N VAL A 33 5.00 -11.23 14.15
CA VAL A 33 6.19 -10.45 13.76
C VAL A 33 7.25 -11.41 13.25
N TRP A 34 7.90 -11.07 12.13
CA TRP A 34 8.96 -11.87 11.55
C TRP A 34 9.93 -11.03 10.72
N GLY A 35 11.09 -11.61 10.42
CA GLY A 35 12.17 -10.92 9.77
C GLY A 35 13.07 -10.17 10.75
N ARG A 36 14.28 -9.85 10.32
CA ARG A 36 15.29 -9.10 11.07
C ARG A 36 16.35 -8.56 10.13
N ARG A 37 17.14 -7.61 10.61
CA ARG A 37 18.22 -7.01 9.82
C ARG A 37 19.25 -8.06 9.38
N GLY A 38 19.62 -8.02 8.09
CA GLY A 38 20.68 -8.86 7.52
C GLY A 38 20.60 -8.94 6.00
N LEU A 39 21.56 -9.65 5.40
CA LEU A 39 21.69 -9.87 3.95
C LEU A 39 21.36 -11.30 3.54
N SER A 40 21.33 -12.25 4.49
CA SER A 40 21.02 -13.65 4.19
C SER A 40 19.52 -13.86 4.00
N GLU A 41 19.16 -14.99 3.48
CA GLU A 41 17.78 -15.45 3.31
C GLU A 41 16.94 -15.26 4.58
N GLY A 42 15.71 -14.78 4.40
CA GLY A 42 14.78 -14.47 5.49
C GLY A 42 15.13 -13.22 6.30
N ARG A 43 16.12 -12.42 5.86
CA ARG A 43 16.51 -11.15 6.49
C ARG A 43 16.36 -9.99 5.52
N PHE A 44 16.26 -8.78 6.05
CA PHE A 44 16.02 -7.56 5.29
C PHE A 44 17.05 -6.46 5.54
N GLN A 45 17.39 -5.75 4.47
CA GLN A 45 18.07 -4.46 4.54
C GLN A 45 17.09 -3.34 4.14
N THR A 46 16.29 -2.88 5.11
CA THR A 46 15.32 -1.80 4.85
C THR A 46 14.34 -2.20 3.73
N PRO A 47 13.39 -3.11 3.99
CA PRO A 47 12.41 -3.56 2.99
C PRO A 47 11.57 -2.36 2.53
N ARG A 48 11.25 -2.27 1.23
CA ARG A 48 10.63 -1.10 0.60
C ARG A 48 9.31 -1.37 -0.10
N ALA A 49 9.18 -2.53 -0.74
CA ALA A 49 7.94 -2.89 -1.38
C ALA A 49 7.53 -4.32 -1.03
N ILE A 50 6.23 -4.54 -1.00
CA ILE A 50 5.59 -5.82 -0.75
C ILE A 50 4.45 -6.00 -1.72
N ALA A 51 4.37 -7.19 -2.32
CA ALA A 51 3.22 -7.63 -3.11
C ALA A 51 2.78 -9.01 -2.62
N ILE A 52 1.55 -9.38 -2.89
CA ILE A 52 1.00 -10.68 -2.51
C ILE A 52 0.33 -11.33 -3.72
N ASP A 53 0.54 -12.62 -3.92
CA ASP A 53 -0.13 -13.35 -4.99
C ASP A 53 -1.44 -14.04 -4.51
N LYS A 54 -2.16 -14.63 -5.46
CA LYS A 54 -3.42 -15.35 -5.19
C LYS A 54 -3.30 -16.56 -4.27
N ASN A 55 -2.09 -17.00 -3.95
CA ASN A 55 -1.80 -18.11 -3.04
C ASN A 55 -1.31 -17.59 -1.68
N ASP A 56 -1.47 -16.30 -1.40
CA ASP A 56 -0.97 -15.61 -0.21
C ASP A 56 0.57 -15.68 -0.04
N LEU A 57 1.32 -15.82 -1.15
CA LEU A 57 2.76 -15.68 -1.11
C LEU A 57 3.15 -14.21 -1.15
N LEU A 58 4.00 -13.82 -0.21
CA LEU A 58 4.50 -12.45 -0.07
C LEU A 58 5.82 -12.30 -0.82
N TYR A 59 5.87 -11.34 -1.72
CA TYR A 59 7.08 -10.92 -2.42
C TYR A 59 7.55 -9.61 -1.78
N ILE A 60 8.79 -9.57 -1.30
CA ILE A 60 9.33 -8.40 -0.60
C ILE A 60 10.68 -8.05 -1.21
N VAL A 61 10.85 -6.77 -1.59
CA VAL A 61 12.14 -6.25 -2.03
C VAL A 61 12.71 -5.30 -0.99
N ASP A 62 14.01 -5.37 -0.80
CA ASP A 62 14.73 -4.48 0.10
C ASP A 62 15.68 -3.52 -0.64
N LYS A 63 16.35 -2.62 0.10
CA LYS A 63 17.20 -1.58 -0.47
C LYS A 63 18.46 -2.11 -1.18
N VAL A 64 18.79 -3.39 -1.08
CA VAL A 64 19.90 -4.01 -1.82
C VAL A 64 19.42 -4.79 -3.05
N GLY A 65 18.16 -4.57 -3.44
CA GLY A 65 17.56 -5.21 -4.61
C GLY A 65 17.32 -6.71 -4.42
N HIS A 66 17.34 -7.20 -3.18
CA HIS A 66 17.04 -8.60 -2.87
C HIS A 66 15.53 -8.78 -2.80
N ILE A 67 14.97 -9.47 -3.78
CA ILE A 67 13.57 -9.90 -3.82
C ILE A 67 13.49 -11.25 -3.15
N GLN A 68 12.65 -11.40 -2.14
CA GLN A 68 12.45 -12.62 -1.40
C GLN A 68 10.98 -13.00 -1.35
N VAL A 69 10.68 -14.29 -1.44
CA VAL A 69 9.31 -14.83 -1.40
C VAL A 69 9.13 -15.63 -0.12
N PHE A 70 8.00 -15.36 0.54
CA PHE A 70 7.65 -15.96 1.83
C PHE A 70 6.22 -16.50 1.79
N THR A 71 5.94 -17.45 2.66
CA THR A 71 4.55 -17.76 3.02
C THR A 71 3.94 -16.59 3.81
N ALA A 72 2.61 -16.53 3.94
CA ALA A 72 1.93 -15.57 4.81
C ALA A 72 2.37 -15.68 6.28
N ASP A 73 2.98 -16.80 6.67
CA ASP A 73 3.54 -17.02 7.99
C ASP A 73 5.02 -16.63 8.12
N GLY A 74 5.61 -16.06 7.05
CA GLY A 74 6.97 -15.55 7.06
C GLY A 74 8.06 -16.62 6.91
N GLU A 75 7.72 -17.79 6.41
CA GLU A 75 8.69 -18.81 6.04
C GLU A 75 9.30 -18.46 4.69
N TYR A 76 10.63 -18.37 4.63
CA TYR A 76 11.36 -18.10 3.40
C TYR A 76 11.24 -19.30 2.42
N LEU A 77 10.95 -19.01 1.17
CA LEU A 77 10.83 -20.01 0.11
C LEU A 77 11.95 -19.92 -0.93
N ARG A 78 12.22 -18.71 -1.43
CA ARG A 78 13.22 -18.44 -2.47
C ARG A 78 13.50 -16.94 -2.56
N GLY A 79 14.54 -16.57 -3.29
CA GLY A 79 14.84 -15.16 -3.57
C GLY A 79 15.83 -15.01 -4.71
N TRP A 80 15.91 -13.79 -5.25
CA TRP A 80 16.82 -13.37 -6.30
C TRP A 80 17.14 -11.88 -6.17
N HIS A 81 18.04 -11.38 -6.98
CA HIS A 81 18.37 -9.95 -7.01
C HIS A 81 17.90 -9.30 -8.30
N THR A 82 17.58 -8.02 -8.22
CA THR A 82 17.42 -7.18 -9.42
C THR A 82 18.75 -7.10 -10.17
N PRO A 83 18.75 -6.87 -11.52
CA PRO A 83 19.97 -6.91 -12.32
C PRO A 83 21.04 -5.91 -11.93
N ALA A 84 20.65 -4.78 -11.32
CA ALA A 84 21.56 -3.71 -10.93
C ALA A 84 21.04 -2.99 -9.68
N ILE A 85 21.94 -2.53 -8.81
CA ILE A 85 21.63 -1.85 -7.54
C ILE A 85 22.53 -0.66 -7.22
N GLU A 86 23.54 -0.37 -8.05
CA GLU A 86 24.55 0.64 -7.78
C GLU A 86 23.95 2.05 -7.69
N ASN A 87 23.04 2.37 -8.60
CA ASN A 87 22.40 3.69 -8.71
C ASN A 87 21.16 3.85 -7.86
N GLY A 88 20.57 2.77 -7.39
CA GLY A 88 19.34 2.89 -6.64
C GLY A 88 18.62 1.57 -6.37
N LYS A 89 17.39 1.65 -5.91
CA LYS A 89 16.68 0.54 -5.30
C LYS A 89 15.23 0.55 -5.73
N PRO A 90 14.66 -0.62 -6.02
CA PRO A 90 13.23 -0.72 -6.31
C PRO A 90 12.39 -0.27 -5.10
N CYS A 91 11.25 0.36 -5.36
CA CYS A 91 10.37 0.93 -4.34
C CYS A 91 8.93 0.46 -4.40
N GLY A 92 8.46 -0.03 -5.54
CA GLY A 92 7.07 -0.46 -5.74
C GLY A 92 7.00 -1.81 -6.43
N MET A 93 5.97 -2.59 -6.13
CA MET A 93 5.73 -3.91 -6.72
C MET A 93 4.26 -4.25 -6.75
N THR A 94 3.86 -4.98 -7.79
CA THR A 94 2.55 -5.63 -7.85
C THR A 94 2.67 -7.04 -8.46
N ILE A 95 1.62 -7.85 -8.33
CA ILE A 95 1.47 -9.11 -9.10
C ILE A 95 0.46 -8.84 -10.20
N ASP A 96 0.83 -9.11 -11.45
CA ASP A 96 -0.08 -8.97 -12.58
C ASP A 96 -1.10 -10.13 -12.65
N ASP A 97 -2.10 -10.01 -13.52
CA ASP A 97 -3.15 -11.01 -13.70
C ASP A 97 -2.65 -12.34 -14.30
N GLU A 98 -1.44 -12.34 -14.88
CA GLU A 98 -0.73 -13.56 -15.31
C GLU A 98 0.06 -14.21 -14.17
N GLY A 99 0.16 -13.55 -13.01
CA GLY A 99 0.89 -13.99 -11.83
C GLY A 99 2.37 -13.60 -11.85
N ASN A 100 2.81 -12.73 -12.74
CA ASN A 100 4.18 -12.24 -12.75
C ASN A 100 4.36 -11.15 -11.70
N LEU A 101 5.56 -11.06 -11.13
CA LEU A 101 5.96 -9.96 -10.29
C LEU A 101 6.41 -8.78 -11.17
N VAL A 102 5.77 -7.63 -10.98
CA VAL A 102 6.08 -6.38 -11.66
C VAL A 102 6.75 -5.44 -10.67
N VAL A 103 7.90 -4.89 -11.02
CA VAL A 103 8.77 -4.14 -10.09
C VAL A 103 9.14 -2.77 -10.67
N ALA A 104 8.82 -1.71 -9.92
CA ALA A 104 9.27 -0.35 -10.23
C ALA A 104 10.73 -0.17 -9.81
N ASP A 105 11.65 -0.28 -10.78
CA ASP A 105 13.10 -0.17 -10.59
C ASP A 105 13.55 1.29 -10.66
N THR A 106 13.33 1.99 -9.55
CA THR A 106 13.29 3.44 -9.38
C THR A 106 14.40 4.22 -10.10
N HIS A 107 15.67 3.95 -9.79
CA HIS A 107 16.82 4.72 -10.31
C HIS A 107 17.41 4.16 -11.59
N TYR A 108 16.78 3.14 -12.14
CA TYR A 108 17.07 2.62 -13.48
C TYR A 108 15.94 2.96 -14.45
N PHE A 109 14.96 3.78 -14.01
CA PHE A 109 13.93 4.38 -14.88
C PHE A 109 13.11 3.36 -15.65
N ARG A 110 12.85 2.18 -15.04
CA ARG A 110 12.21 1.05 -15.74
C ARG A 110 11.29 0.24 -14.83
N VAL A 111 10.35 -0.46 -15.46
CA VAL A 111 9.53 -1.49 -14.84
C VAL A 111 10.03 -2.85 -15.30
N LEU A 112 10.38 -3.72 -14.37
CA LEU A 112 10.86 -5.07 -14.61
C LEU A 112 9.75 -6.09 -14.34
N PHE A 113 9.75 -7.16 -15.12
CA PHE A 113 8.79 -8.27 -14.99
C PHE A 113 9.54 -9.56 -14.71
N TYR A 114 9.05 -10.30 -13.71
CA TYR A 114 9.60 -11.60 -13.35
C TYR A 114 8.52 -12.66 -13.31
N THR A 115 8.84 -13.87 -13.78
CA THR A 115 7.98 -15.02 -13.49
C THR A 115 7.89 -15.25 -11.98
N PRO A 116 6.88 -16.00 -11.49
CA PRO A 116 6.80 -16.36 -10.07
C PRO A 116 8.05 -17.09 -9.53
N ALA A 117 8.82 -17.73 -10.42
CA ALA A 117 10.07 -18.40 -10.08
C ALA A 117 11.29 -17.46 -9.99
N GLY A 118 11.14 -16.18 -10.37
CA GLY A 118 12.21 -15.17 -10.33
C GLY A 118 13.00 -15.02 -11.64
N THR A 119 12.53 -15.59 -12.74
CA THR A 119 13.15 -15.39 -14.06
C THR A 119 12.72 -14.04 -14.62
N LEU A 120 13.68 -13.18 -14.96
CA LEU A 120 13.44 -11.89 -15.59
C LEU A 120 12.87 -12.08 -17.01
N LEU A 121 11.81 -11.36 -17.33
CA LEU A 121 11.17 -11.30 -18.64
C LEU A 121 11.66 -10.03 -19.37
N GLU A 122 12.87 -10.07 -19.90
CA GLU A 122 13.56 -8.90 -20.46
C GLU A 122 12.74 -8.19 -21.55
N ASP A 123 12.09 -8.95 -22.43
CA ASP A 123 11.27 -8.43 -23.53
C ASP A 123 10.01 -7.66 -23.06
N ARG A 124 9.63 -7.77 -21.78
CA ARG A 124 8.50 -7.06 -21.20
C ARG A 124 8.89 -5.77 -20.49
N THR A 125 10.17 -5.46 -20.34
CA THR A 125 10.66 -4.26 -19.65
C THR A 125 10.06 -2.99 -20.26
N ILE A 126 9.48 -2.12 -19.43
CA ILE A 126 8.95 -0.81 -19.83
C ILE A 126 9.93 0.27 -19.37
N GLY A 127 10.25 1.23 -20.23
CA GLY A 127 11.14 2.33 -19.90
C GLY A 127 12.63 1.98 -20.08
N GLY A 128 13.48 2.46 -19.15
CA GLY A 128 14.93 2.33 -19.18
C GLY A 128 15.65 3.59 -19.63
N VAL A 129 14.91 4.66 -19.93
CA VAL A 129 15.42 5.97 -20.30
C VAL A 129 15.01 7.00 -19.27
N ASN A 130 15.96 7.78 -18.76
CA ASN A 130 15.67 8.92 -17.90
C ASN A 130 15.21 10.10 -18.77
N GLY A 131 13.98 10.58 -18.55
CA GLY A 131 13.46 11.69 -19.34
C GLY A 131 11.99 12.00 -19.07
N GLN A 132 11.41 12.85 -19.94
CA GLN A 132 10.08 13.40 -19.81
C GLN A 132 9.10 12.91 -20.89
N GLY A 133 9.62 12.18 -21.87
CA GLY A 133 8.84 11.64 -22.99
C GLY A 133 7.89 10.53 -22.57
N GLU A 134 7.13 10.05 -23.54
CA GLU A 134 6.25 8.89 -23.40
C GLU A 134 7.08 7.62 -23.13
N GLY A 135 6.84 6.95 -22.01
CA GLY A 135 7.62 5.78 -21.59
C GLY A 135 9.02 6.08 -21.06
N GLU A 136 9.44 7.34 -20.99
CA GLU A 136 10.61 7.77 -20.24
C GLU A 136 10.20 8.08 -18.80
N PHE A 137 11.09 7.84 -17.85
CA PHE A 137 10.79 8.03 -16.43
C PHE A 137 11.90 8.81 -15.71
N HIS A 138 11.50 9.45 -14.60
CA HIS A 138 12.42 9.82 -13.53
C HIS A 138 12.42 8.74 -12.44
N PHE A 139 12.13 9.07 -11.20
CA PHE A 139 12.16 8.12 -10.09
C PHE A 139 10.81 7.42 -9.94
N LEU A 140 10.71 6.21 -10.43
CA LEU A 140 9.50 5.40 -10.27
C LEU A 140 9.22 5.17 -8.79
N THR A 141 7.94 5.20 -8.42
CA THR A 141 7.50 4.97 -7.04
C THR A 141 6.76 3.67 -6.89
N ASP A 142 5.78 3.41 -7.74
CA ASP A 142 4.97 2.21 -7.66
C ASP A 142 4.38 1.84 -9.03
N VAL A 143 3.80 0.64 -9.10
CA VAL A 143 3.13 0.12 -10.28
C VAL A 143 1.89 -0.69 -9.88
N ALA A 144 0.78 -0.47 -10.58
CA ALA A 144 -0.46 -1.24 -10.40
C ALA A 144 -1.03 -1.66 -11.76
N GLN A 145 -1.91 -2.67 -11.78
CA GLN A 145 -2.56 -3.16 -13.00
C GLN A 145 -4.09 -3.08 -12.87
N ASP A 146 -4.78 -2.69 -13.97
CA ASP A 146 -6.25 -2.73 -14.04
C ASP A 146 -6.77 -4.10 -14.54
N SER A 147 -8.09 -4.28 -14.51
CA SER A 147 -8.75 -5.53 -14.93
C SER A 147 -8.57 -5.85 -16.42
N LYS A 148 -8.15 -4.89 -17.23
CA LYS A 148 -7.86 -5.03 -18.67
C LYS A 148 -6.39 -5.35 -18.95
N GLY A 149 -5.57 -5.40 -17.88
CA GLY A 149 -4.15 -5.66 -17.93
C GLY A 149 -3.29 -4.43 -18.24
N ASN A 150 -3.85 -3.21 -18.18
CA ASN A 150 -3.03 -2.01 -18.34
C ASN A 150 -2.28 -1.71 -17.05
N TYR A 151 -1.06 -1.20 -17.19
CA TYR A 151 -0.21 -0.81 -16.06
C TYR A 151 -0.26 0.69 -15.83
N TYR A 152 -0.27 1.08 -14.57
CA TYR A 152 -0.17 2.46 -14.10
C TYR A 152 1.10 2.61 -13.30
N VAL A 153 2.00 3.48 -13.75
CA VAL A 153 3.33 3.67 -13.18
C VAL A 153 3.45 5.09 -12.65
N GLY A 154 3.69 5.20 -11.34
CA GLY A 154 3.93 6.48 -10.68
C GLY A 154 5.40 6.85 -10.68
N GLU A 155 5.68 8.14 -10.79
CA GLU A 155 7.03 8.68 -10.70
C GLU A 155 7.05 10.05 -10.03
N TYR A 156 8.21 10.39 -9.47
CA TYR A 156 8.49 11.72 -8.93
C TYR A 156 9.83 12.24 -9.43
N GLY A 157 10.08 13.53 -9.17
CA GLY A 157 11.31 14.20 -9.55
C GLY A 157 11.00 15.52 -10.24
N GLU A 158 11.37 15.67 -11.50
CA GLU A 158 10.99 16.86 -12.28
C GLU A 158 9.51 16.85 -12.68
N HIS A 159 8.93 15.66 -12.79
CA HIS A 159 7.52 15.45 -13.10
C HIS A 159 6.90 14.44 -12.15
N ASP A 160 6.02 14.90 -11.29
CA ASP A 160 5.20 14.05 -10.42
C ASP A 160 3.97 13.63 -11.23
N ARG A 161 3.98 12.47 -11.88
CA ARG A 161 2.91 12.03 -12.78
C ARG A 161 2.64 10.53 -12.67
N ILE A 162 1.54 10.11 -13.26
CA ILE A 162 1.22 8.71 -13.53
C ILE A 162 1.24 8.51 -15.05
N GLN A 163 1.89 7.47 -15.51
CA GLN A 163 1.84 7.02 -16.89
C GLN A 163 1.08 5.69 -16.99
N LYS A 164 0.21 5.58 -17.98
CA LYS A 164 -0.54 4.36 -18.31
C LYS A 164 0.04 3.67 -19.52
N PHE A 165 0.20 2.35 -19.41
CA PHE A 165 0.69 1.48 -20.49
C PHE A 165 -0.31 0.35 -20.72
N SER A 166 -0.38 -0.12 -21.98
CA SER A 166 -1.12 -1.34 -22.29
C SER A 166 -0.40 -2.58 -21.74
N ARG A 167 -1.07 -3.73 -21.78
CA ARG A 167 -0.51 -5.03 -21.37
C ARG A 167 0.83 -5.36 -22.06
N ASP A 168 0.99 -4.95 -23.31
CA ASP A 168 2.20 -5.14 -24.11
C ASP A 168 3.22 -4.00 -23.97
N GLY A 169 3.07 -3.16 -22.95
CA GLY A 169 4.04 -2.12 -22.60
C GLY A 169 4.01 -0.86 -23.47
N LYS A 170 2.98 -0.67 -24.32
CA LYS A 170 2.85 0.56 -25.12
C LYS A 170 2.27 1.68 -24.29
N PHE A 171 2.85 2.86 -24.38
CA PHE A 171 2.30 4.08 -23.78
C PHE A 171 0.88 4.37 -24.29
N LEU A 172 -0.02 4.73 -23.38
CA LEU A 172 -1.41 5.06 -23.70
C LEU A 172 -1.74 6.51 -23.36
N LEU A 173 -1.45 6.94 -22.15
CA LEU A 173 -1.70 8.31 -21.68
C LEU A 173 -0.92 8.59 -20.39
N GLN A 174 -0.91 9.86 -19.98
CA GLN A 174 -0.36 10.30 -18.69
C GLN A 174 -1.17 11.45 -18.11
N TRP A 175 -1.10 11.62 -16.79
CA TRP A 175 -1.70 12.75 -16.08
C TRP A 175 -0.93 13.13 -14.83
N GLY A 176 -1.29 14.25 -14.22
CA GLY A 176 -0.64 14.76 -13.03
C GLY A 176 0.18 16.00 -13.29
N GLY A 177 1.43 15.96 -12.89
CA GLY A 177 2.38 17.08 -12.86
C GLY A 177 2.56 17.60 -11.44
N HIS A 178 3.70 18.25 -11.18
CA HIS A 178 4.04 18.78 -9.86
C HIS A 178 3.07 19.87 -9.41
N GLY A 179 2.51 19.76 -8.20
CA GLY A 179 1.62 20.77 -7.63
C GLY A 179 0.77 20.29 -6.47
N ARG A 180 0.02 21.21 -5.88
CA ARG A 180 -0.89 20.94 -4.76
C ARG A 180 -2.36 20.96 -5.13
N GLU A 181 -2.68 21.46 -6.30
CA GLU A 181 -4.07 21.50 -6.82
C GLU A 181 -4.58 20.07 -7.00
N PRO A 182 -5.90 19.84 -6.94
CA PRO A 182 -6.49 18.55 -7.29
C PRO A 182 -6.06 18.10 -8.68
N GLY A 183 -5.67 16.83 -8.82
CA GLY A 183 -5.13 16.26 -10.06
C GLY A 183 -3.62 16.47 -10.25
N LYS A 184 -2.96 17.28 -9.40
CA LYS A 184 -1.49 17.41 -9.34
C LYS A 184 -0.94 16.62 -8.17
N PHE A 185 0.37 16.33 -8.19
CA PHE A 185 1.04 15.54 -7.17
C PHE A 185 2.26 16.24 -6.60
N VAL A 186 2.63 15.90 -5.37
CA VAL A 186 3.97 16.12 -4.84
C VAL A 186 4.46 14.79 -4.28
N ARG A 187 5.29 14.11 -5.06
CA ARG A 187 5.85 12.80 -4.75
C ARG A 187 4.77 11.74 -4.49
N PRO A 188 3.98 11.35 -5.51
CA PRO A 188 3.07 10.21 -5.39
C PRO A 188 3.86 8.96 -5.04
N GLN A 189 3.40 8.15 -4.08
CA GLN A 189 4.12 6.96 -3.63
C GLN A 189 3.37 5.68 -3.98
N GLY A 190 2.36 5.28 -3.24
CA GLY A 190 1.62 4.06 -3.49
C GLY A 190 0.51 4.25 -4.51
N ILE A 191 0.30 3.25 -5.33
CA ILE A 191 -0.78 3.17 -6.33
C ILE A 191 -1.46 1.82 -6.18
N THR A 192 -2.79 1.83 -6.15
CA THR A 192 -3.57 0.59 -6.25
C THR A 192 -4.78 0.83 -7.15
N VAL A 193 -5.38 -0.23 -7.67
CA VAL A 193 -6.56 -0.18 -8.54
C VAL A 193 -7.69 -0.97 -7.89
N ASP A 194 -8.87 -0.35 -7.82
CA ASP A 194 -10.05 -1.01 -7.27
C ASP A 194 -10.78 -1.88 -8.32
N ARG A 195 -11.88 -2.51 -7.92
CA ARG A 195 -12.66 -3.41 -8.78
C ARG A 195 -13.41 -2.72 -9.92
N ASP A 196 -13.58 -1.41 -9.80
CA ASP A 196 -14.23 -0.57 -10.81
C ASP A 196 -13.19 0.09 -11.74
N ASP A 197 -11.93 -0.37 -11.66
CA ASP A 197 -10.78 0.17 -12.39
C ASP A 197 -10.47 1.65 -12.07
N HIS A 198 -10.80 2.11 -10.84
CA HIS A 198 -10.35 3.42 -10.37
C HIS A 198 -8.94 3.32 -9.81
N ILE A 199 -8.13 4.32 -10.12
CA ILE A 199 -6.73 4.41 -9.71
C ILE A 199 -6.63 5.26 -8.44
N TRP A 200 -6.19 4.64 -7.36
CA TRP A 200 -5.99 5.25 -6.05
C TRP A 200 -4.52 5.59 -5.87
N VAL A 201 -4.23 6.85 -5.57
CA VAL A 201 -2.86 7.36 -5.46
C VAL A 201 -2.63 7.99 -4.10
N ALA A 202 -1.63 7.50 -3.38
CA ALA A 202 -1.12 8.14 -2.17
C ALA A 202 -0.20 9.31 -2.55
N ASP A 203 -0.74 10.52 -2.54
CA ASP A 203 -0.03 11.78 -2.85
C ASP A 203 0.73 12.25 -1.61
N ALA A 204 1.88 11.63 -1.38
CA ALA A 204 2.55 11.58 -0.08
C ALA A 204 2.90 12.93 0.52
N CYS A 205 3.53 13.82 -0.23
CA CYS A 205 3.93 15.12 0.28
C CYS A 205 2.80 16.17 0.26
N ASN A 206 1.65 15.82 -0.31
CA ASN A 206 0.40 16.57 -0.17
C ASN A 206 -0.50 16.00 0.95
N HIS A 207 -0.09 14.88 1.58
CA HIS A 207 -0.79 14.26 2.71
C HIS A 207 -2.26 13.89 2.42
N ARG A 208 -2.52 13.38 1.22
CA ARG A 208 -3.87 13.08 0.73
C ARG A 208 -3.89 11.82 -0.14
N ILE A 209 -5.09 11.34 -0.39
CA ILE A 209 -5.38 10.29 -1.38
C ILE A 209 -6.14 10.94 -2.52
N GLN A 210 -5.80 10.62 -3.75
CA GLN A 210 -6.51 11.03 -4.95
C GLN A 210 -6.98 9.80 -5.72
N ILE A 211 -8.19 9.88 -6.28
CA ILE A 211 -8.85 8.78 -6.99
C ILE A 211 -9.16 9.25 -8.40
N PHE A 212 -8.75 8.46 -9.39
CA PHE A 212 -8.93 8.78 -10.81
C PHE A 212 -9.66 7.65 -11.51
N ASP A 213 -10.33 7.97 -12.60
CA ASP A 213 -10.79 6.96 -13.54
C ASP A 213 -9.66 6.46 -14.46
N HIS A 214 -9.95 5.45 -15.25
CA HIS A 214 -9.00 4.84 -16.18
C HIS A 214 -8.50 5.77 -17.30
N SER A 215 -9.12 6.95 -17.47
CA SER A 215 -8.70 8.00 -18.41
C SER A 215 -7.83 9.09 -17.76
N GLY A 216 -7.58 8.99 -16.43
CA GLY A 216 -6.84 9.97 -15.65
C GLY A 216 -7.68 11.17 -15.18
N GLN A 217 -9.01 11.11 -15.31
CA GLN A 217 -9.90 12.15 -14.78
C GLN A 217 -10.03 11.98 -13.27
N LEU A 218 -9.83 13.06 -12.51
CA LEU A 218 -9.99 13.07 -11.07
C LEU A 218 -11.46 12.84 -10.68
N LEU A 219 -11.71 11.84 -9.85
CA LEU A 219 -13.02 11.49 -9.32
C LEU A 219 -13.22 12.01 -7.89
N ASN A 220 -12.21 11.85 -7.03
CA ASN A 220 -12.30 12.26 -5.63
C ASN A 220 -10.91 12.56 -5.06
N VAL A 221 -10.90 13.35 -3.98
CA VAL A 221 -9.69 13.63 -3.19
C VAL A 221 -10.09 13.79 -1.72
N TRP A 222 -9.32 13.16 -0.83
CA TRP A 222 -9.51 13.29 0.60
C TRP A 222 -8.21 13.14 1.38
N GLY A 223 -8.23 13.54 2.64
CA GLY A 223 -7.09 13.55 3.53
C GLY A 223 -6.53 14.97 3.72
N GLU A 224 -6.00 15.20 4.90
CA GLU A 224 -5.32 16.43 5.30
C GLU A 224 -4.14 16.11 6.22
N HIS A 225 -3.15 17.00 6.24
CA HIS A 225 -1.97 16.81 7.06
C HIS A 225 -2.28 16.87 8.56
N GLY A 226 -1.83 15.84 9.29
CA GLY A 226 -1.93 15.85 10.75
C GLY A 226 -1.62 14.49 11.40
N LYS A 227 -1.86 14.42 12.70
CA LYS A 227 -1.62 13.23 13.54
C LYS A 227 -2.90 12.62 14.10
N GLU A 228 -3.99 13.37 14.07
CA GLU A 228 -5.26 12.89 14.57
C GLU A 228 -5.79 11.73 13.74
N VAL A 229 -6.75 10.99 14.27
CA VAL A 229 -7.42 9.92 13.55
C VAL A 229 -8.16 10.51 12.33
N GLY A 230 -7.94 9.95 11.16
CA GLY A 230 -8.46 10.48 9.89
C GLY A 230 -7.52 11.44 9.17
N GLN A 231 -6.57 12.07 9.87
CA GLN A 231 -5.52 12.87 9.24
C GLN A 231 -4.36 11.99 8.78
N LEU A 232 -3.60 12.46 7.78
CA LEU A 232 -2.51 11.72 7.15
C LEU A 232 -1.17 12.45 7.31
N SER A 233 -0.09 11.67 7.43
CA SER A 233 1.27 12.21 7.35
C SER A 233 2.14 11.30 6.49
N TYR A 234 2.49 11.77 5.31
CA TYR A 234 3.24 11.03 4.31
C TYR A 234 2.64 9.63 4.07
N PRO A 235 1.41 9.52 3.50
CA PRO A 235 0.86 8.23 3.09
C PRO A 235 1.76 7.64 2.01
N TYR A 236 2.29 6.44 2.25
CA TYR A 236 3.18 5.76 1.32
C TYR A 236 2.51 4.55 0.67
N GLY A 237 2.16 3.52 1.42
CA GLY A 237 1.45 2.37 0.89
C GLY A 237 -0.07 2.55 0.97
N ILE A 238 -0.78 2.08 -0.03
CA ILE A 238 -2.25 2.08 -0.09
C ILE A 238 -2.73 0.76 -0.69
N GLU A 239 -3.73 0.14 -0.05
CA GLU A 239 -4.38 -1.08 -0.53
C GLU A 239 -5.88 -1.06 -0.23
N LEU A 240 -6.65 -1.80 -1.01
CA LEU A 240 -8.09 -1.98 -0.79
C LEU A 240 -8.42 -3.44 -0.48
N ASP A 241 -9.31 -3.66 0.50
CA ASP A 241 -9.87 -4.99 0.74
C ASP A 241 -11.05 -5.29 -0.18
N HIS A 242 -11.50 -6.54 -0.13
CA HIS A 242 -12.64 -6.99 -0.92
C HIS A 242 -13.98 -6.35 -0.54
N GLN A 243 -14.06 -5.65 0.58
CA GLN A 243 -15.24 -4.92 1.03
C GLN A 243 -15.22 -3.44 0.62
N GLY A 244 -14.12 -2.99 -0.01
CA GLY A 244 -13.91 -1.61 -0.42
C GLY A 244 -13.33 -0.72 0.68
N HIS A 245 -12.81 -1.29 1.78
CA HIS A 245 -12.07 -0.48 2.76
C HIS A 245 -10.66 -0.19 2.27
N VAL A 246 -10.18 0.99 2.58
CA VAL A 246 -8.87 1.50 2.18
C VAL A 246 -7.91 1.43 3.36
N TYR A 247 -6.77 0.81 3.16
CA TYR A 247 -5.69 0.74 4.16
C TYR A 247 -4.55 1.63 3.71
N VAL A 248 -4.16 2.57 4.56
CA VAL A 248 -3.11 3.54 4.27
C VAL A 248 -1.97 3.38 5.26
N CYS A 249 -0.79 3.12 4.73
CA CYS A 249 0.45 3.06 5.49
C CYS A 249 1.07 4.46 5.58
N GLU A 250 1.21 5.01 6.78
CA GLU A 250 1.71 6.35 7.01
C GLU A 250 3.17 6.34 7.49
N PHE A 251 4.07 6.67 6.58
CA PHE A 251 5.51 6.81 6.89
C PHE A 251 5.77 7.85 7.99
N GLY A 252 5.04 8.97 7.97
CA GLY A 252 5.24 10.07 8.92
C GLY A 252 4.67 9.81 10.31
N ASN A 253 3.50 9.17 10.40
CA ASN A 253 2.85 8.90 11.68
C ASN A 253 3.18 7.53 12.29
N ASN A 254 3.95 6.70 11.56
CA ASN A 254 4.32 5.36 12.02
C ASN A 254 3.10 4.49 12.39
N ARG A 255 2.09 4.48 11.52
CA ARG A 255 0.85 3.71 11.71
C ARG A 255 0.26 3.25 10.38
N VAL A 256 -0.72 2.37 10.45
CA VAL A 256 -1.64 2.05 9.35
C VAL A 256 -3.04 2.46 9.78
N GLN A 257 -3.76 3.19 8.93
CA GLN A 257 -5.16 3.49 9.13
C GLN A 257 -6.03 2.74 8.13
N LYS A 258 -7.23 2.39 8.57
CA LYS A 258 -8.31 1.85 7.75
C LYS A 258 -9.37 2.92 7.54
N PHE A 259 -9.85 3.06 6.30
CA PHE A 259 -10.84 4.06 5.90
C PHE A 259 -11.96 3.43 5.08
N THR A 260 -13.08 4.15 5.02
CA THR A 260 -14.06 3.99 3.94
C THR A 260 -13.54 4.62 2.66
N THR A 261 -14.20 4.38 1.52
CA THR A 261 -13.81 4.96 0.21
C THR A 261 -13.92 6.47 0.14
N ASP A 262 -14.73 7.08 1.01
CA ASP A 262 -14.88 8.53 1.14
C ASP A 262 -13.95 9.16 2.20
N GLY A 263 -13.02 8.38 2.77
CA GLY A 263 -11.97 8.87 3.66
C GLY A 263 -12.35 8.96 5.13
N GLN A 264 -13.47 8.35 5.57
CA GLN A 264 -13.79 8.27 7.00
C GLN A 264 -12.95 7.19 7.66
N SER A 265 -12.22 7.54 8.73
CA SER A 265 -11.41 6.57 9.46
C SER A 265 -12.29 5.56 10.21
N LEU A 266 -11.99 4.29 10.02
CA LEU A 266 -12.59 3.14 10.69
C LEU A 266 -11.74 2.65 11.86
N GLY A 267 -10.47 3.08 11.93
CA GLY A 267 -9.54 2.72 12.99
C GLY A 267 -8.10 2.78 12.50
N PHE A 268 -7.17 2.55 13.41
CA PHE A 268 -5.74 2.52 13.09
C PHE A 268 -4.98 1.54 13.97
N TRP A 269 -3.77 1.19 13.53
CA TRP A 269 -2.84 0.37 14.29
C TRP A 269 -1.41 0.87 14.13
N GLY A 270 -0.63 0.72 15.20
CA GLY A 270 0.77 1.10 15.26
C GLY A 270 1.00 2.44 15.95
N THR A 271 2.14 2.52 16.60
CA THR A 271 2.71 3.73 17.20
C THR A 271 4.19 3.77 16.91
N SER A 272 4.83 4.95 17.06
CA SER A 272 6.26 5.09 16.77
C SER A 272 7.13 4.30 17.74
N GLY A 273 8.02 3.43 17.22
CA GLY A 273 8.99 2.73 18.06
C GLY A 273 9.57 1.47 17.44
N ARG A 274 10.16 0.59 18.30
CA ARG A 274 10.88 -0.62 17.90
C ARG A 274 10.34 -1.91 18.51
N ARG A 275 9.43 -1.81 19.47
CA ARG A 275 8.82 -2.99 20.09
C ARG A 275 7.83 -3.65 19.12
N GLU A 276 7.37 -4.83 19.44
CA GLU A 276 6.23 -5.43 18.75
C GLU A 276 4.99 -4.55 18.97
N GLY A 277 4.24 -4.28 17.90
CA GLY A 277 3.14 -3.32 17.92
C GLY A 277 3.55 -1.87 17.63
N GLU A 278 4.84 -1.54 17.68
CA GLU A 278 5.38 -0.25 17.27
C GLU A 278 5.96 -0.34 15.85
N LEU A 279 5.89 0.74 15.10
CA LEU A 279 6.41 0.87 13.73
C LEU A 279 7.49 1.95 13.64
N HIS A 280 8.43 1.77 12.73
CA HIS A 280 9.42 2.78 12.41
C HIS A 280 9.47 3.02 10.91
N GLN A 281 8.85 4.11 10.49
CA GLN A 281 8.74 4.57 9.11
C GLN A 281 8.30 3.41 8.17
N PRO A 282 7.12 2.85 8.38
CA PRO A 282 6.60 1.79 7.55
C PRO A 282 6.42 2.29 6.12
N TRP A 283 6.75 1.45 5.12
CA TRP A 283 6.76 1.88 3.73
C TRP A 283 5.59 1.33 2.93
N GLY A 284 5.30 0.06 3.07
CA GLY A 284 4.27 -0.62 2.30
C GLY A 284 3.46 -1.60 3.15
N LEU A 285 2.35 -2.02 2.61
CA LEU A 285 1.48 -3.04 3.17
C LEU A 285 0.89 -3.92 2.07
N ALA A 286 0.45 -5.12 2.43
CA ALA A 286 -0.33 -6.01 1.56
C ALA A 286 -1.43 -6.70 2.37
N LEU A 287 -2.53 -7.03 1.72
CA LEU A 287 -3.68 -7.72 2.31
C LEU A 287 -3.72 -9.17 1.83
N ASP A 288 -3.76 -10.13 2.75
CA ASP A 288 -3.95 -11.53 2.37
C ASP A 288 -5.44 -11.91 2.20
N SER A 289 -5.69 -13.08 1.64
CA SER A 289 -7.05 -13.57 1.33
C SER A 289 -7.97 -13.68 2.56
N THR A 290 -7.40 -13.66 3.77
CA THR A 290 -8.14 -13.67 5.05
C THR A 290 -8.34 -12.28 5.65
N GLY A 291 -7.94 -11.22 4.95
CA GLY A 291 -8.04 -9.82 5.38
C GLY A 291 -7.02 -9.43 6.46
N ARG A 292 -5.92 -10.17 6.61
CA ARG A 292 -4.80 -9.75 7.47
C ARG A 292 -3.91 -8.79 6.71
N VAL A 293 -3.40 -7.79 7.41
CA VAL A 293 -2.52 -6.76 6.87
C VAL A 293 -1.07 -7.11 7.21
N HIS A 294 -0.24 -7.24 6.18
CA HIS A 294 1.20 -7.43 6.30
C HIS A 294 1.89 -6.09 6.09
N ILE A 295 2.58 -5.56 7.10
CA ILE A 295 3.16 -4.21 7.11
C ILE A 295 4.67 -4.33 7.05
N LEU A 296 5.30 -3.65 6.10
CA LEU A 296 6.75 -3.47 6.10
C LEU A 296 7.15 -2.45 7.16
N ASP A 297 7.62 -2.93 8.29
CA ASP A 297 8.20 -2.11 9.36
C ASP A 297 9.66 -1.81 9.01
N THR A 298 9.84 -0.89 8.07
CA THR A 298 11.00 -0.74 7.19
C THR A 298 12.30 -0.50 7.94
N TYR A 299 12.32 0.46 8.88
CA TYR A 299 13.54 0.75 9.65
C TYR A 299 13.73 -0.14 10.88
N ASN A 300 12.76 -1.00 11.19
CA ASN A 300 12.92 -2.13 12.10
C ASN A 300 13.32 -3.42 11.37
N HIS A 301 13.41 -3.39 10.03
CA HIS A 301 13.85 -4.52 9.19
C HIS A 301 13.02 -5.79 9.37
N ARG A 302 11.70 -5.65 9.51
CA ARG A 302 10.79 -6.75 9.79
C ARG A 302 9.43 -6.55 9.11
N VAL A 303 8.62 -7.58 9.15
CA VAL A 303 7.20 -7.53 8.80
C VAL A 303 6.37 -7.72 10.06
N GLN A 304 5.30 -6.95 10.21
CA GLN A 304 4.29 -7.16 11.22
C GLN A 304 2.96 -7.47 10.56
N ARG A 305 2.34 -8.59 10.93
CA ARG A 305 1.02 -8.99 10.46
C ARG A 305 -0.01 -8.67 11.53
N ILE A 306 -1.10 -8.02 11.12
CA ILE A 306 -2.15 -7.57 12.01
C ILE A 306 -3.55 -7.90 11.46
N ARG A 307 -4.55 -7.73 12.32
CA ARG A 307 -5.97 -7.58 11.94
C ARG A 307 -6.44 -6.20 12.35
N LEU A 308 -7.06 -5.47 11.42
CA LEU A 308 -7.55 -4.11 11.63
C LEU A 308 -8.98 -3.96 11.06
#